data_772296f1c93cef05b4e241b04037db4a
#
_entry.id   772296f1c93cef05b4e241b04037db4a
#
_cell.length_a   1.000
_cell.length_b   1.000
_cell.length_c   1.000
_cell.angle_alpha   90.00
_cell.angle_beta   90.00
_cell.angle_gamma   90.00
#
_symmetry.space_group_name_H-M   'P 1'
#
loop_
_entity.id
_entity.type
_entity.pdbx_description
1 polymer ?
#
loop_
_entity_poly.entity_id
_entity_poly.type
_entity_poly.pdbx_seq_one_letter_code
_entity_poly.pdbx_strand_id
1 'polypeptide(L)'
;GNSTLVVVGASGTILTSSDGTTWTSRTSGTSNLLGNVTYRNSTFMAIGNSGTILTSSDGTGWTARTSGTTKNLWGVTYGNSTWVTNGDNGSIFTSSDGTSWDNRTSASGTTEEFNEVIYENSTFVAFGNSGTIRTSSDGTTWDNRTSGTSNNLPGGTYGNSIFVTVGNSGTILTSSDATTWTSRTSGTSNKLRGVTYGNVTFVAVGNSGTILTSSDATTWTSRTSGTSLNFRRVFYKE
;
A
#
# COMPACT_ATOMS: atom_id res chain seq x y z
N GLY A 1 5.25 -9.95 -11.03
CA GLY A 1 6.06 -9.41 -12.11
C GLY A 1 6.93 -10.48 -12.76
N ASN A 2 7.37 -10.27 -13.99
CA ASN A 2 8.28 -11.18 -14.71
C ASN A 2 7.79 -12.65 -14.69
N SER A 3 6.49 -12.87 -14.92
CA SER A 3 5.79 -14.17 -14.81
C SER A 3 5.96 -14.89 -13.46
N THR A 4 6.44 -14.18 -12.44
CA THR A 4 6.62 -14.70 -11.08
C THR A 4 5.64 -14.04 -10.13
N LEU A 5 4.93 -14.84 -9.36
CA LEU A 5 4.15 -14.43 -8.19
C LEU A 5 5.04 -14.51 -6.97
N VAL A 6 4.97 -13.50 -6.10
CA VAL A 6 5.73 -13.44 -4.85
C VAL A 6 4.78 -13.16 -3.70
N VAL A 7 4.91 -13.92 -2.63
CA VAL A 7 4.21 -13.73 -1.35
C VAL A 7 5.26 -13.58 -0.26
N VAL A 8 5.03 -12.61 0.63
CA VAL A 8 5.90 -12.35 1.79
C VAL A 8 5.09 -12.42 3.08
N GLY A 9 5.78 -12.67 4.22
CA GLY A 9 5.08 -12.85 5.48
C GLY A 9 5.96 -12.82 6.73
N ALA A 10 5.42 -13.37 7.81
CA ALA A 10 6.09 -13.46 9.10
C ALA A 10 7.39 -14.26 9.02
N SER A 11 8.30 -13.99 9.96
CA SER A 11 9.59 -14.70 10.09
C SER A 11 10.40 -14.70 8.78
N GLY A 12 10.35 -13.62 8.02
CA GLY A 12 11.07 -13.46 6.76
C GLY A 12 10.59 -14.39 5.64
N THR A 13 9.38 -14.93 5.73
CA THR A 13 8.85 -15.82 4.70
C THR A 13 8.78 -15.15 3.34
N ILE A 14 9.32 -15.81 2.33
CA ILE A 14 9.14 -15.48 0.91
C ILE A 14 8.78 -16.77 0.17
N LEU A 15 7.67 -16.74 -0.55
CA LEU A 15 7.25 -17.82 -1.45
C LEU A 15 7.14 -17.29 -2.86
N THR A 16 7.49 -18.09 -3.84
CA THR A 16 7.34 -17.78 -5.27
C THR A 16 6.56 -18.86 -6.00
N SER A 17 5.82 -18.46 -7.02
CA SER A 17 5.09 -19.35 -7.90
C SER A 17 5.07 -18.79 -9.32
N SER A 18 5.07 -19.64 -10.33
CA SER A 18 4.83 -19.28 -11.73
C SER A 18 3.39 -19.49 -12.17
N ASP A 19 2.64 -20.33 -11.44
CA ASP A 19 1.30 -20.80 -11.82
C ASP A 19 0.20 -20.46 -10.80
N GLY A 20 0.59 -19.96 -9.60
CA GLY A 20 -0.33 -19.67 -8.51
C GLY A 20 -0.80 -20.90 -7.73
N THR A 21 -0.38 -22.10 -8.12
CA THR A 21 -0.78 -23.37 -7.51
C THR A 21 0.37 -24.00 -6.72
N THR A 22 1.56 -24.04 -7.30
CA THR A 22 2.76 -24.59 -6.67
C THR A 22 3.64 -23.45 -6.14
N TRP A 23 3.97 -23.49 -4.86
CA TRP A 23 4.75 -22.45 -4.20
C TRP A 23 6.07 -22.99 -3.67
N THR A 24 7.15 -22.27 -3.96
CA THR A 24 8.51 -22.60 -3.55
C THR A 24 9.01 -21.58 -2.54
N SER A 25 9.53 -22.06 -1.39
CA SER A 25 10.16 -21.20 -0.38
C SER A 25 11.49 -20.63 -0.88
N ARG A 26 11.73 -19.35 -0.55
CA ARG A 26 12.98 -18.65 -0.85
C ARG A 26 13.64 -18.13 0.40
N THR A 27 14.97 -18.08 0.39
CA THR A 27 15.75 -17.56 1.50
C THR A 27 15.75 -16.04 1.45
N SER A 28 15.18 -15.41 2.49
CA SER A 28 15.16 -13.95 2.63
C SER A 28 16.39 -13.37 3.33
N GLY A 29 17.11 -14.18 4.10
CA GLY A 29 18.23 -13.73 4.94
C GLY A 29 17.81 -12.95 6.20
N THR A 30 16.52 -12.92 6.55
CA THR A 30 16.00 -12.23 7.74
C THR A 30 14.94 -13.06 8.46
N SER A 31 14.76 -12.81 9.76
CA SER A 31 13.62 -13.31 10.54
C SER A 31 12.54 -12.24 10.77
N ASN A 32 12.72 -11.02 10.25
CA ASN A 32 11.76 -9.94 10.41
C ASN A 32 10.49 -10.22 9.60
N LEU A 33 9.35 -9.71 10.10
CA LEU A 33 8.11 -9.68 9.30
C LEU A 33 8.36 -8.88 8.02
N LEU A 34 8.02 -9.45 6.88
CA LEU A 34 7.91 -8.77 5.60
C LEU A 34 6.44 -8.43 5.38
N GLY A 35 6.10 -7.13 5.44
CA GLY A 35 4.71 -6.64 5.43
C GLY A 35 4.18 -6.33 4.04
N ASN A 36 5.06 -6.05 3.09
CA ASN A 36 4.67 -5.66 1.72
C ASN A 36 5.72 -6.11 0.71
N VAL A 37 5.27 -6.38 -0.52
CA VAL A 37 6.13 -6.65 -1.68
C VAL A 37 5.52 -6.04 -2.93
N THR A 38 6.34 -5.42 -3.75
CA THR A 38 5.95 -4.88 -5.05
C THR A 38 6.93 -5.29 -6.14
N TYR A 39 6.47 -5.27 -7.39
CA TYR A 39 7.34 -5.38 -8.56
C TYR A 39 7.18 -4.14 -9.42
N ARG A 40 8.21 -3.34 -9.48
CA ARG A 40 8.30 -2.12 -10.30
C ARG A 40 9.71 -1.98 -10.82
N ASN A 41 9.89 -1.26 -11.91
CA ASN A 41 11.21 -0.98 -12.49
C ASN A 41 12.09 -2.25 -12.56
N SER A 42 11.52 -3.36 -13.08
CA SER A 42 12.17 -4.68 -13.20
C SER A 42 12.76 -5.25 -11.90
N THR A 43 12.27 -4.77 -10.74
CA THR A 43 12.77 -5.16 -9.42
C THR A 43 11.62 -5.54 -8.50
N PHE A 44 11.70 -6.70 -7.86
CA PHE A 44 10.93 -7.02 -6.68
C PHE A 44 11.54 -6.31 -5.48
N MET A 45 10.71 -5.64 -4.70
CA MET A 45 11.12 -5.02 -3.45
C MET A 45 10.19 -5.47 -2.34
N ALA A 46 10.74 -6.09 -1.30
CA ALA A 46 10.02 -6.48 -0.09
C ALA A 46 10.50 -5.61 1.08
N ILE A 47 9.55 -5.16 1.89
CA ILE A 47 9.81 -4.30 3.04
C ILE A 47 9.15 -4.85 4.30
N GLY A 48 9.64 -4.44 5.47
CA GLY A 48 9.06 -4.93 6.72
C GLY A 48 9.60 -4.29 7.99
N ASN A 49 9.51 -5.07 9.06
CA ASN A 49 9.92 -4.64 10.39
C ASN A 49 11.40 -4.28 10.46
N SER A 50 11.74 -3.41 11.43
CA SER A 50 13.11 -3.00 11.75
C SER A 50 13.86 -2.45 10.53
N GLY A 51 13.17 -1.72 9.66
CA GLY A 51 13.74 -1.09 8.46
C GLY A 51 14.18 -2.08 7.39
N THR A 52 13.66 -3.31 7.41
CA THR A 52 14.02 -4.33 6.42
C THR A 52 13.61 -3.91 5.02
N ILE A 53 14.57 -3.93 4.10
CA ILE A 53 14.36 -3.79 2.64
C ILE A 53 15.15 -4.91 1.96
N LEU A 54 14.47 -5.69 1.13
CA LEU A 54 15.07 -6.74 0.29
C LEU A 54 14.74 -6.46 -1.15
N THR A 55 15.68 -6.69 -2.05
CA THR A 55 15.48 -6.57 -3.51
C THR A 55 15.84 -7.85 -4.23
N SER A 56 15.13 -8.12 -5.33
CA SER A 56 15.38 -9.24 -6.23
C SER A 56 14.99 -8.87 -7.66
N SER A 57 15.74 -9.32 -8.66
CA SER A 57 15.39 -9.14 -10.06
C SER A 57 14.42 -10.20 -10.58
N ASP A 58 14.43 -11.39 -9.97
CA ASP A 58 13.72 -12.58 -10.46
C ASP A 58 12.75 -13.19 -9.43
N GLY A 59 12.79 -12.70 -8.17
CA GLY A 59 12.02 -13.23 -7.05
C GLY A 59 12.67 -14.45 -6.36
N THR A 60 13.80 -14.97 -6.86
CA THR A 60 14.44 -16.17 -6.32
C THR A 60 15.59 -15.85 -5.38
N GLY A 61 16.51 -14.98 -5.81
CA GLY A 61 17.63 -14.49 -5.00
C GLY A 61 17.30 -13.11 -4.42
N TRP A 62 17.42 -12.97 -3.10
CA TRP A 62 17.10 -11.73 -2.39
C TRP A 62 18.32 -11.13 -1.73
N THR A 63 18.49 -9.83 -1.90
CA THR A 63 19.61 -9.05 -1.34
C THR A 63 19.09 -8.01 -0.37
N ALA A 64 19.63 -8.02 0.86
CA ALA A 64 19.30 -7.02 1.86
C ALA A 64 19.89 -5.65 1.51
N ARG A 65 19.11 -4.59 1.72
CA ARG A 65 19.51 -3.20 1.50
C ARG A 65 19.50 -2.43 2.83
N THR A 66 20.40 -1.48 2.96
CA THR A 66 20.48 -0.65 4.16
C THR A 66 19.50 0.52 4.03
N SER A 67 18.43 0.49 4.80
CA SER A 67 17.40 1.55 4.82
C SER A 67 17.82 2.79 5.62
N GLY A 68 18.81 2.65 6.49
CA GLY A 68 19.21 3.72 7.42
C GLY A 68 18.24 3.92 8.61
N THR A 69 17.32 2.99 8.85
CA THR A 69 16.33 3.09 9.92
C THR A 69 16.09 1.75 10.61
N THR A 70 15.60 1.82 11.87
CA THR A 70 15.06 0.66 12.61
C THR A 70 13.53 0.72 12.72
N LYS A 71 12.88 1.70 12.07
CA LYS A 71 11.41 1.81 12.03
C LYS A 71 10.82 0.74 11.13
N ASN A 72 9.58 0.32 11.42
CA ASN A 72 8.88 -0.59 10.52
C ASN A 72 8.45 0.16 9.26
N LEU A 73 8.56 -0.51 8.12
CA LEU A 73 8.18 -0.02 6.82
C LEU A 73 6.94 -0.78 6.34
N TRP A 74 5.90 -0.06 5.87
CA TRP A 74 4.59 -0.62 5.55
C TRP A 74 4.20 -0.47 4.09
N GLY A 75 4.48 0.68 3.49
CA GLY A 75 4.17 0.99 2.09
C GLY A 75 5.43 1.12 1.25
N VAL A 76 5.39 0.63 0.00
CA VAL A 76 6.46 0.82 -0.98
C VAL A 76 5.88 0.93 -2.38
N THR A 77 6.37 1.91 -3.14
CA THR A 77 6.01 2.12 -4.54
C THR A 77 7.19 2.67 -5.33
N TYR A 78 7.04 2.68 -6.66
CA TYR A 78 7.97 3.31 -7.58
C TYR A 78 7.22 4.17 -8.58
N GLY A 79 7.66 5.37 -8.77
CA GLY A 79 7.15 6.31 -9.74
C GLY A 79 8.11 7.47 -9.95
N ASN A 80 7.98 8.18 -11.05
CA ASN A 80 8.84 9.31 -11.39
C ASN A 80 10.34 9.03 -11.14
N SER A 81 10.81 7.84 -11.59
CA SER A 81 12.18 7.33 -11.40
C SER A 81 12.66 7.23 -9.94
N THR A 82 11.73 7.22 -8.98
CA THR A 82 12.02 7.22 -7.55
C THR A 82 11.27 6.10 -6.83
N TRP A 83 11.98 5.31 -6.04
CA TRP A 83 11.40 4.44 -5.03
C TRP A 83 11.02 5.27 -3.81
N VAL A 84 9.84 5.02 -3.27
CA VAL A 84 9.38 5.61 -2.02
C VAL A 84 8.91 4.49 -1.10
N THR A 85 9.38 4.51 0.17
CA THR A 85 8.83 3.67 1.23
C THR A 85 8.46 4.52 2.43
N ASN A 86 7.43 4.12 3.16
CA ASN A 86 6.94 4.81 4.34
C ASN A 86 6.60 3.83 5.49
N GLY A 87 6.41 4.37 6.69
CA GLY A 87 6.14 3.53 7.86
C GLY A 87 5.89 4.30 9.15
N ASP A 88 6.37 3.70 10.26
CA ASP A 88 6.16 4.20 11.61
C ASP A 88 6.66 5.62 11.80
N ASN A 89 5.97 6.39 12.67
CA ASN A 89 6.35 7.73 13.11
C ASN A 89 6.57 8.71 11.93
N GLY A 90 5.71 8.66 10.92
CA GLY A 90 5.79 9.55 9.76
C GLY A 90 7.02 9.32 8.88
N SER A 91 7.69 8.17 9.01
CA SER A 91 8.91 7.91 8.26
C SER A 91 8.64 7.78 6.77
N ILE A 92 9.48 8.45 5.97
CA ILE A 92 9.53 8.36 4.51
C ILE A 92 10.99 8.26 4.09
N PHE A 93 11.27 7.34 3.17
CA PHE A 93 12.59 7.16 2.56
C PHE A 93 12.44 7.09 1.06
N THR A 94 13.44 7.61 0.34
CA THR A 94 13.48 7.62 -1.12
C THR A 94 14.78 7.00 -1.63
N SER A 95 14.71 6.43 -2.81
CA SER A 95 15.87 5.88 -3.51
C SER A 95 15.69 5.97 -5.03
N SER A 96 16.72 6.34 -5.76
CA SER A 96 16.70 6.33 -7.23
C SER A 96 17.01 4.94 -7.80
N ASP A 97 17.74 4.11 -7.05
CA ASP A 97 18.29 2.83 -7.52
C ASP A 97 17.76 1.60 -6.73
N GLY A 98 17.00 1.83 -5.65
CA GLY A 98 16.51 0.78 -4.74
C GLY A 98 17.58 0.20 -3.81
N THR A 99 18.81 0.76 -3.82
CA THR A 99 19.94 0.26 -3.02
C THR A 99 20.38 1.24 -1.94
N SER A 100 20.47 2.52 -2.27
CA SER A 100 20.82 3.61 -1.35
C SER A 100 19.58 4.42 -1.03
N TRP A 101 19.32 4.67 0.24
CA TRP A 101 18.08 5.29 0.72
C TRP A 101 18.34 6.60 1.47
N ASP A 102 17.66 7.65 1.05
CA ASP A 102 17.65 8.95 1.69
C ASP A 102 16.47 9.09 2.65
N ASN A 103 16.74 9.60 3.84
CA ASN A 103 15.69 9.86 4.83
C ASN A 103 14.96 11.17 4.51
N ARG A 104 13.65 11.09 4.27
CA ARG A 104 12.74 12.22 4.01
C ARG A 104 11.72 12.42 5.14
N THR A 105 11.89 11.78 6.27
CA THR A 105 10.92 11.79 7.40
C THR A 105 10.56 13.19 7.86
N SER A 106 11.53 14.13 7.93
CA SER A 106 11.26 15.51 8.29
C SER A 106 10.35 16.23 7.29
N ALA A 107 10.37 15.84 6.02
CA ALA A 107 9.51 16.41 4.98
C ALA A 107 8.06 15.93 5.07
N SER A 108 7.77 14.84 5.79
CA SER A 108 6.40 14.33 5.95
C SER A 108 5.50 15.26 6.76
N GLY A 109 6.08 16.08 7.64
CA GLY A 109 5.35 17.02 8.49
C GLY A 109 4.39 16.37 9.49
N THR A 110 4.60 15.08 9.83
CA THR A 110 3.77 14.32 10.77
C THR A 110 4.58 13.27 11.50
N THR A 111 4.09 12.87 12.68
CA THR A 111 4.57 11.69 13.42
C THR A 111 3.57 10.53 13.35
N GLU A 112 2.46 10.70 12.63
CA GLU A 112 1.50 9.63 12.44
C GLU A 112 2.09 8.52 11.56
N GLU A 113 1.73 7.27 11.86
CA GLU A 113 2.14 6.11 11.08
C GLU A 113 1.52 6.18 9.68
N PHE A 114 2.34 5.95 8.67
CA PHE A 114 1.87 5.67 7.32
C PHE A 114 1.67 4.18 7.11
N ASN A 115 0.53 3.81 6.52
CA ASN A 115 0.15 2.43 6.26
C ASN A 115 0.44 2.00 4.82
N GLU A 116 0.37 2.94 3.87
CA GLU A 116 0.57 2.66 2.45
C GLU A 116 1.06 3.92 1.71
N VAL A 117 1.74 3.72 0.59
CA VAL A 117 2.04 4.75 -0.42
C VAL A 117 1.80 4.18 -1.81
N ILE A 118 1.11 4.94 -2.65
CA ILE A 118 0.90 4.63 -4.07
C ILE A 118 1.50 5.73 -4.93
N TYR A 119 1.79 5.41 -6.21
CA TYR A 119 2.12 6.40 -7.23
C TYR A 119 1.20 6.19 -8.42
N GLU A 120 0.32 7.14 -8.62
CA GLU A 120 -0.66 7.11 -9.70
C GLU A 120 -0.91 8.54 -10.18
N ASN A 121 -1.27 8.68 -11.45
CA ASN A 121 -1.55 9.99 -12.06
C ASN A 121 -0.46 11.04 -11.75
N SER A 122 0.82 10.64 -11.89
CA SER A 122 2.02 11.45 -11.62
C SER A 122 2.13 12.00 -10.19
N THR A 123 1.46 11.37 -9.23
CA THR A 123 1.43 11.82 -7.83
C THR A 123 1.67 10.64 -6.87
N PHE A 124 2.60 10.82 -5.94
CA PHE A 124 2.71 9.96 -4.76
C PHE A 124 1.61 10.36 -3.78
N VAL A 125 0.90 9.37 -3.24
CA VAL A 125 -0.11 9.58 -2.18
C VAL A 125 0.17 8.60 -1.06
N ALA A 126 0.47 9.13 0.14
CA ALA A 126 0.69 8.35 1.35
C ALA A 126 -0.54 8.45 2.26
N PHE A 127 -1.01 7.30 2.75
CA PHE A 127 -2.15 7.18 3.65
C PHE A 127 -1.70 6.67 5.01
N GLY A 128 -2.30 7.19 6.09
CA GLY A 128 -1.86 6.85 7.43
C GLY A 128 -2.95 6.89 8.50
N ASN A 129 -2.48 6.80 9.73
CA ASN A 129 -3.33 6.87 10.91
C ASN A 129 -3.92 8.28 11.08
N SER A 130 -4.97 8.40 11.90
CA SER A 130 -5.62 9.68 12.23
C SER A 130 -6.04 10.48 11.00
N GLY A 131 -6.43 9.80 9.91
CA GLY A 131 -6.85 10.45 8.66
C GLY A 131 -5.71 11.11 7.88
N THR A 132 -4.47 10.77 8.17
CA THR A 132 -3.31 11.37 7.50
C THR A 132 -3.29 11.05 6.02
N ILE A 133 -3.20 12.09 5.19
CA ILE A 133 -2.92 12.00 3.75
C ILE A 133 -1.80 12.99 3.41
N ARG A 134 -0.80 12.52 2.70
CA ARG A 134 0.28 13.34 2.16
C ARG A 134 0.42 13.09 0.66
N THR A 135 0.73 14.14 -0.08
CA THR A 135 0.99 14.03 -1.53
C THR A 135 2.33 14.63 -1.90
N SER A 136 2.94 14.09 -2.94
CA SER A 136 4.20 14.56 -3.47
C SER A 136 4.28 14.28 -4.97
N SER A 137 4.88 15.19 -5.74
CA SER A 137 5.19 14.95 -7.16
C SER A 137 6.55 14.28 -7.37
N ASP A 138 7.47 14.42 -6.40
CA ASP A 138 8.88 14.05 -6.51
C ASP A 138 9.35 13.02 -5.46
N GLY A 139 8.51 12.71 -4.46
CA GLY A 139 8.83 11.85 -3.33
C GLY A 139 9.68 12.54 -2.24
N THR A 140 10.15 13.76 -2.47
CA THR A 140 11.07 14.47 -1.56
C THR A 140 10.38 15.56 -0.74
N THR A 141 9.46 16.29 -1.35
CA THR A 141 8.63 17.30 -0.69
C THR A 141 7.20 16.80 -0.58
N TRP A 142 6.59 16.97 0.60
CA TRP A 142 5.29 16.39 0.90
C TRP A 142 4.30 17.43 1.43
N ASP A 143 3.16 17.52 0.78
CA ASP A 143 2.07 18.41 1.17
C ASP A 143 1.04 17.69 2.05
N ASN A 144 0.55 18.39 3.08
CA ASN A 144 -0.56 17.92 3.89
C ASN A 144 -1.89 18.08 3.15
N ARG A 145 -2.72 17.04 3.14
CA ARG A 145 -4.08 17.08 2.59
C ARG A 145 -5.11 16.83 3.69
N THR A 146 -6.18 17.62 3.67
CA THR A 146 -7.28 17.48 4.62
C THR A 146 -8.19 16.34 4.18
N SER A 147 -8.22 15.26 4.95
CA SER A 147 -9.08 14.10 4.69
C SER A 147 -10.52 14.27 5.16
N GLY A 148 -10.77 15.20 6.11
CA GLY A 148 -12.07 15.37 6.76
C GLY A 148 -12.42 14.27 7.76
N THR A 149 -11.48 13.41 8.15
CA THR A 149 -11.71 12.32 9.12
C THR A 149 -10.51 12.15 10.05
N SER A 150 -10.76 11.59 11.25
CA SER A 150 -9.71 11.10 12.15
C SER A 150 -9.53 9.57 12.08
N ASN A 151 -10.23 8.89 11.19
CA ASN A 151 -10.13 7.44 11.03
C ASN A 151 -8.83 7.05 10.35
N ASN A 152 -8.25 5.91 10.77
CA ASN A 152 -7.07 5.34 10.11
C ASN A 152 -7.41 4.91 8.69
N LEU A 153 -6.52 5.24 7.77
CA LEU A 153 -6.59 4.95 6.34
C LEU A 153 -5.51 3.90 6.01
N PRO A 154 -5.85 2.59 5.93
CA PRO A 154 -4.88 1.52 5.70
C PRO A 154 -4.34 1.45 4.27
N GLY A 155 -4.97 2.14 3.31
CA GLY A 155 -4.48 2.17 1.94
C GLY A 155 -5.48 2.73 0.95
N GLY A 156 -5.05 2.82 -0.29
CA GLY A 156 -5.85 3.37 -1.38
C GLY A 156 -5.53 2.76 -2.74
N THR A 157 -6.28 3.17 -3.73
CA THR A 157 -6.13 2.79 -5.14
C THR A 157 -6.46 3.97 -6.04
N TYR A 158 -6.09 3.86 -7.32
CA TYR A 158 -6.51 4.76 -8.37
C TYR A 158 -7.12 3.96 -9.51
N GLY A 159 -8.20 4.45 -10.05
CA GLY A 159 -8.85 3.87 -11.22
C GLY A 159 -9.94 4.79 -11.72
N ASN A 160 -10.28 4.67 -12.99
CA ASN A 160 -11.30 5.52 -13.62
C ASN A 160 -11.10 7.01 -13.30
N SER A 161 -9.84 7.49 -13.29
CA SER A 161 -9.45 8.87 -12.96
C SER A 161 -9.82 9.33 -11.54
N ILE A 162 -10.02 8.40 -10.60
CA ILE A 162 -10.41 8.70 -9.22
C ILE A 162 -9.47 7.97 -8.25
N PHE A 163 -8.90 8.70 -7.28
CA PHE A 163 -8.27 8.13 -6.10
C PHE A 163 -9.35 7.71 -5.11
N VAL A 164 -9.20 6.54 -4.53
CA VAL A 164 -10.09 6.01 -3.49
C VAL A 164 -9.23 5.54 -2.33
N THR A 165 -9.56 5.95 -1.11
CA THR A 165 -9.01 5.36 0.13
C THR A 165 -10.14 4.88 1.02
N VAL A 166 -9.85 3.86 1.81
CA VAL A 166 -10.81 3.25 2.75
C VAL A 166 -10.25 3.26 4.16
N GLY A 167 -11.11 3.04 5.18
CA GLY A 167 -10.62 3.13 6.54
C GLY A 167 -11.52 2.54 7.62
N ASN A 168 -11.18 2.89 8.87
CA ASN A 168 -11.95 2.50 10.03
C ASN A 168 -13.39 3.03 9.92
N SER A 169 -14.33 2.39 10.65
CA SER A 169 -15.74 2.80 10.71
C SER A 169 -16.40 2.96 9.33
N GLY A 170 -16.02 2.11 8.37
CA GLY A 170 -16.57 2.14 7.02
C GLY A 170 -16.18 3.37 6.19
N THR A 171 -15.12 4.09 6.58
CA THR A 171 -14.68 5.29 5.84
C THR A 171 -14.34 4.94 4.39
N ILE A 172 -14.87 5.74 3.47
CA ILE A 172 -14.46 5.80 2.05
C ILE A 172 -14.29 7.27 1.69
N LEU A 173 -13.12 7.62 1.15
CA LEU A 173 -12.85 8.95 0.62
C LEU A 173 -12.46 8.83 -0.85
N THR A 174 -12.88 9.81 -1.65
CA THR A 174 -12.54 9.89 -3.08
C THR A 174 -11.97 11.25 -3.42
N SER A 175 -11.08 11.27 -4.42
CA SER A 175 -10.50 12.50 -4.96
C SER A 175 -10.17 12.32 -6.44
N SER A 176 -10.39 13.36 -7.25
CA SER A 176 -9.95 13.36 -8.65
C SER A 176 -8.53 13.87 -8.82
N ASP A 177 -8.01 14.61 -7.83
CA ASP A 177 -6.74 15.37 -7.92
C ASP A 177 -5.74 15.03 -6.80
N ALA A 178 -6.09 14.09 -5.91
CA ALA A 178 -5.37 13.75 -4.67
C ALA A 178 -5.25 14.91 -3.66
N THR A 179 -5.85 16.07 -3.93
CA THR A 179 -5.77 17.26 -3.06
C THR A 179 -7.05 17.49 -2.28
N THR A 180 -8.19 17.39 -2.93
CA THR A 180 -9.52 17.57 -2.34
C THR A 180 -10.19 16.21 -2.15
N TRP A 181 -10.50 15.86 -0.90
CA TRP A 181 -11.07 14.56 -0.55
C TRP A 181 -12.52 14.69 -0.11
N THR A 182 -13.38 13.84 -0.67
CA THR A 182 -14.82 13.82 -0.40
C THR A 182 -15.22 12.49 0.22
N SER A 183 -15.94 12.55 1.36
CA SER A 183 -16.48 11.35 2.01
C SER A 183 -17.62 10.73 1.20
N ARG A 184 -17.64 9.39 1.15
CA ARG A 184 -18.68 8.59 0.51
C ARG A 184 -19.35 7.67 1.51
N THR A 185 -20.64 7.42 1.31
CA THR A 185 -21.41 6.51 2.15
C THR A 185 -21.10 5.06 1.75
N SER A 186 -20.51 4.30 2.67
CA SER A 186 -20.20 2.89 2.46
C SER A 186 -21.34 1.94 2.79
N GLY A 187 -22.32 2.39 3.59
CA GLY A 187 -23.42 1.55 4.11
C GLY A 187 -22.99 0.57 5.22
N THR A 188 -21.78 0.70 5.77
CA THR A 188 -21.26 -0.16 6.85
C THR A 188 -20.47 0.64 7.88
N SER A 189 -20.44 0.15 9.13
CA SER A 189 -19.52 0.63 10.17
C SER A 189 -18.29 -0.26 10.33
N ASN A 190 -18.18 -1.35 9.57
CA ASN A 190 -17.05 -2.26 9.63
C ASN A 190 -15.77 -1.57 9.12
N LYS A 191 -14.61 -1.88 9.73
CA LYS A 191 -13.33 -1.44 9.22
C LYS A 191 -13.11 -1.99 7.81
N LEU A 192 -12.91 -1.10 6.84
CA LEU A 192 -12.43 -1.43 5.51
C LEU A 192 -10.89 -1.45 5.54
N ARG A 193 -10.28 -2.49 4.98
CA ARG A 193 -8.86 -2.77 5.10
C ARG A 193 -8.08 -2.67 3.80
N GLY A 194 -8.77 -2.80 2.68
CA GLY A 194 -8.17 -2.72 1.36
C GLY A 194 -9.17 -2.36 0.29
N VAL A 195 -8.71 -1.70 -0.74
CA VAL A 195 -9.47 -1.35 -1.93
C VAL A 195 -8.59 -1.54 -3.17
N THR A 196 -9.19 -2.01 -4.25
CA THR A 196 -8.56 -2.14 -5.56
C THR A 196 -9.50 -1.72 -6.66
N TYR A 197 -8.94 -1.41 -7.83
CA TYR A 197 -9.69 -1.18 -9.06
C TYR A 197 -9.22 -2.16 -10.13
N GLY A 198 -10.15 -2.73 -10.84
CA GLY A 198 -9.87 -3.58 -11.99
C GLY A 198 -11.17 -4.00 -12.66
N ASN A 199 -11.11 -4.30 -13.95
CA ASN A 199 -12.26 -4.63 -14.76
C ASN A 199 -13.44 -3.65 -14.55
N VAL A 200 -13.13 -2.35 -14.65
CA VAL A 200 -14.05 -1.20 -14.49
C VAL A 200 -14.84 -1.19 -13.17
N THR A 201 -14.32 -1.84 -12.13
CA THR A 201 -14.99 -1.97 -10.83
C THR A 201 -14.01 -1.70 -9.68
N PHE A 202 -14.42 -0.86 -8.74
CA PHE A 202 -13.78 -0.76 -7.44
C PHE A 202 -14.31 -1.87 -6.52
N VAL A 203 -13.42 -2.51 -5.79
CA VAL A 203 -13.75 -3.51 -4.77
C VAL A 203 -13.08 -3.13 -3.47
N ALA A 204 -13.87 -2.92 -2.42
CA ALA A 204 -13.37 -2.70 -1.07
C ALA A 204 -13.70 -3.89 -0.17
N VAL A 205 -12.75 -4.30 0.67
CA VAL A 205 -12.91 -5.43 1.58
C VAL A 205 -12.54 -5.04 3.01
N GLY A 206 -13.11 -5.76 3.98
CA GLY A 206 -12.88 -5.43 5.38
C GLY A 206 -13.24 -6.50 6.39
N ASN A 207 -13.50 -6.04 7.61
CA ASN A 207 -13.87 -6.89 8.73
C ASN A 207 -15.24 -7.55 8.50
N SER A 208 -15.48 -8.66 9.24
CA SER A 208 -16.75 -9.37 9.26
C SER A 208 -17.25 -9.76 7.85
N GLY A 209 -16.34 -10.17 6.98
CA GLY A 209 -16.67 -10.60 5.63
C GLY A 209 -17.17 -9.47 4.71
N THR A 210 -16.94 -8.21 5.06
CA THR A 210 -17.42 -7.07 4.26
C THR A 210 -16.77 -7.05 2.88
N ILE A 211 -17.60 -7.00 1.85
CA ILE A 211 -17.22 -6.72 0.46
C ILE A 211 -18.16 -5.63 -0.07
N LEU A 212 -17.60 -4.57 -0.61
CA LEU A 212 -18.33 -3.50 -1.29
C LEU A 212 -17.81 -3.37 -2.71
N THR A 213 -18.70 -3.07 -3.66
CA THR A 213 -18.33 -2.80 -5.06
C THR A 213 -18.92 -1.49 -5.52
N SER A 214 -18.21 -0.82 -6.42
CA SER A 214 -18.66 0.43 -7.06
C SER A 214 -18.09 0.53 -8.47
N SER A 215 -18.85 1.03 -9.42
CA SER A 215 -18.38 1.35 -10.78
C SER A 215 -17.88 2.79 -10.90
N ASP A 216 -18.31 3.68 -9.99
CA ASP A 216 -18.12 5.14 -10.05
C ASP A 216 -17.38 5.73 -8.84
N ALA A 217 -16.98 4.87 -7.87
CA ALA A 217 -16.40 5.24 -6.58
C ALA A 217 -17.32 6.11 -5.68
N THR A 218 -18.53 6.42 -6.11
CA THR A 218 -19.49 7.25 -5.36
C THR A 218 -20.59 6.43 -4.72
N THR A 219 -21.13 5.48 -5.46
CA THR A 219 -22.21 4.59 -5.02
C THR A 219 -21.63 3.21 -4.71
N TRP A 220 -21.72 2.78 -3.47
CA TRP A 220 -21.16 1.52 -3.00
C TRP A 220 -22.25 0.52 -2.65
N THR A 221 -22.13 -0.69 -3.16
CA THR A 221 -23.08 -1.78 -2.96
C THR A 221 -22.44 -2.92 -2.19
N SER A 222 -23.09 -3.35 -1.10
CA SER A 222 -22.64 -4.52 -0.33
C SER A 222 -22.83 -5.81 -1.13
N ARG A 223 -21.87 -6.73 -0.99
CA ARG A 223 -21.90 -8.05 -1.61
C ARG A 223 -21.80 -9.14 -0.54
N THR A 224 -22.49 -10.25 -0.78
CA THR A 224 -22.46 -11.39 0.13
C THR A 224 -21.15 -12.16 -0.06
N SER A 225 -20.37 -12.28 1.02
CA SER A 225 -19.10 -13.02 1.01
C SER A 225 -19.25 -14.49 1.44
N GLY A 226 -20.35 -14.85 2.10
CA GLY A 226 -20.54 -16.18 2.69
C GLY A 226 -19.72 -16.45 3.95
N THR A 227 -19.04 -15.44 4.52
CA THR A 227 -18.19 -15.60 5.72
C THR A 227 -18.27 -14.38 6.62
N SER A 228 -17.97 -14.55 7.92
CA SER A 228 -17.77 -13.46 8.88
C SER A 228 -16.28 -13.19 9.17
N LEU A 229 -15.37 -13.83 8.46
CA LEU A 229 -13.93 -13.62 8.65
C LEU A 229 -13.49 -12.26 8.10
N ASN A 230 -12.36 -11.77 8.63
CA ASN A 230 -11.79 -10.50 8.19
C ASN A 230 -10.97 -10.68 6.91
N PHE A 231 -11.29 -9.90 5.89
CA PHE A 231 -10.43 -9.72 4.72
C PHE A 231 -9.40 -8.62 5.01
N ARG A 232 -8.16 -8.83 4.59
CA ARG A 232 -7.07 -7.86 4.83
C ARG A 232 -6.72 -7.04 3.61
N ARG A 233 -6.65 -7.69 2.45
CA ARG A 233 -6.29 -7.05 1.17
C ARG A 233 -7.09 -7.67 0.02
N VAL A 234 -7.22 -6.92 -1.04
CA VAL A 234 -7.79 -7.35 -2.32
C VAL A 234 -6.89 -6.83 -3.43
N PHE A 235 -6.67 -7.64 -4.45
CA PHE A 235 -5.88 -7.28 -5.62
C PHE A 235 -6.63 -7.70 -6.87
N TYR A 236 -6.47 -6.93 -7.93
CA TYR A 236 -6.87 -7.31 -9.27
C TYR A 236 -5.61 -7.67 -10.07
N LYS A 237 -5.69 -8.74 -10.85
CA LYS A 237 -4.64 -9.15 -11.79
C LYS A 237 -5.21 -9.01 -13.20
N GLU A 238 -4.57 -8.21 -14.02
CA GLU A 238 -4.78 -8.15 -15.47
C GLU A 238 -4.22 -9.38 -16.15
#